data_ee6ed88dc01cccca816b1799f8ee1160
#
_entry.id   ee6ed88dc01cccca816b1799f8ee1160
#
_cell.length_a   1.000
_cell.length_b   1.000
_cell.length_c   1.000
_cell.angle_alpha   90.00
_cell.angle_beta   90.00
_cell.angle_gamma   90.00
#
_symmetry.space_group_name_H-M   'P 1'
#
loop_
_entity.id
_entity.type
_entity.pdbx_description
1 polymer ?
#
loop_
_entity_poly.entity_id
_entity_poly.type
_entity_poly.pdbx_seq_one_letter_code
_entity_poly.pdbx_strand_id
1 'polypeptide(L)'
;MTVTRFSVFVIALLLSLGYGSNASAKGKGYDPHIDPTNFQTKVDNPYLPLVPGTTYKYLEKEGRDTRENIVTVMPDTKVVMGITCTVVHDVVNEKGALKEDTFDWYAQDKEGNVWYFGEDTKEYKKNGVDTEGSWEAGVGPNQPGIIMPSHPTPGKPFRQEYGPGHAEDMGQVIALHETVTVPDGTFKDCVKTKEWSLLESGHENKWYAKDIGVVRTESTTKEVVTLISVTHQ
;
A
#
# COMPACT_ATOMS: atom_id res chain seq x y z
N MET A 1 6.92 6.04 -23.27
CA MET A 1 5.74 6.15 -22.41
C MET A 1 6.02 5.32 -21.18
N THR A 2 6.29 5.96 -20.09
CA THR A 2 6.58 5.30 -18.80
C THR A 2 5.24 5.06 -18.13
N VAL A 3 4.92 3.81 -17.89
CA VAL A 3 3.67 3.40 -17.26
C VAL A 3 3.88 3.49 -15.77
N THR A 4 3.17 4.41 -15.14
CA THR A 4 3.04 4.49 -13.68
C THR A 4 2.24 3.27 -13.21
N ARG A 5 2.82 2.42 -12.39
CA ARG A 5 2.17 1.23 -11.85
C ARG A 5 1.87 1.47 -10.39
N PHE A 6 0.64 1.15 -9.99
CA PHE A 6 0.21 1.25 -8.61
C PHE A 6 -0.11 -0.17 -8.11
N SER A 7 0.53 -0.59 -7.04
CA SER A 7 0.13 -1.80 -6.31
C SER A 7 -1.19 -1.56 -5.56
N VAL A 8 -1.98 -2.60 -5.37
CA VAL A 8 -3.25 -2.49 -4.63
C VAL A 8 -3.02 -2.07 -3.18
N PHE A 9 -1.89 -2.46 -2.59
CA PHE A 9 -1.60 -2.21 -1.19
C PHE A 9 -0.66 -1.04 -0.96
N VAL A 10 0.36 -0.85 -1.78
CA VAL A 10 1.34 0.26 -1.65
C VAL A 10 1.84 0.68 -3.02
N ILE A 11 2.14 1.95 -3.17
CA ILE A 11 2.73 2.53 -4.38
C ILE A 11 4.24 2.57 -4.18
N ALA A 12 4.97 1.75 -4.92
CA ALA A 12 6.39 1.96 -5.13
C ALA A 12 6.62 2.18 -6.62
N LEU A 13 6.90 3.42 -7.01
CA LEU A 13 7.31 3.72 -8.39
C LEU A 13 8.57 4.55 -8.38
N LEU A 14 9.60 4.01 -9.03
CA LEU A 14 10.87 4.69 -9.27
C LEU A 14 11.06 4.99 -10.74
N LEU A 15 11.18 6.27 -11.05
CA LEU A 15 11.77 6.77 -12.28
C LEU A 15 13.09 7.44 -11.94
N SER A 16 14.21 6.79 -12.29
CA SER A 16 15.51 7.41 -12.28
C SER A 16 15.65 8.39 -13.44
N LEU A 17 15.44 9.66 -13.19
CA LEU A 17 16.01 10.73 -13.99
C LEU A 17 16.97 11.50 -13.08
N GLY A 18 18.24 11.33 -13.32
CA GLY A 18 19.29 12.07 -12.63
C GLY A 18 19.10 13.57 -12.79
N TYR A 19 18.88 14.25 -11.68
CA TYR A 19 19.07 15.70 -11.58
C TYR A 19 19.78 16.06 -10.28
N GLY A 20 20.68 17.02 -10.46
CA GLY A 20 21.64 17.47 -9.48
C GLY A 20 21.03 17.94 -8.16
N SER A 21 21.81 17.69 -7.13
CA SER A 21 21.65 18.16 -5.76
C SER A 21 21.34 19.65 -5.64
N ASN A 22 20.11 19.99 -5.25
CA ASN A 22 19.83 21.24 -4.57
C ASN A 22 19.52 20.92 -3.11
N ALA A 23 20.42 21.27 -2.23
CA ALA A 23 20.19 21.20 -0.78
C ALA A 23 19.04 22.16 -0.41
N SER A 24 17.87 21.61 -0.25
CA SER A 24 16.72 22.32 0.30
C SER A 24 16.74 22.25 1.81
N ALA A 25 16.33 23.35 2.45
CA ALA A 25 16.35 23.56 3.88
C ALA A 25 15.81 22.36 4.66
N LYS A 26 16.57 21.91 5.69
CA LYS A 26 16.17 20.91 6.69
C LYS A 26 14.94 21.40 7.46
N GLY A 27 13.75 21.09 6.95
CA GLY A 27 12.60 20.92 7.80
C GLY A 27 12.87 19.77 8.78
N LYS A 28 12.31 19.80 9.98
CA LYS A 28 12.32 18.63 10.88
C LYS A 28 11.75 17.48 10.08
N GLY A 29 12.57 16.47 9.77
CA GLY A 29 12.14 15.29 9.03
C GLY A 29 10.98 14.59 9.75
N TYR A 30 10.19 13.81 9.03
CA TYR A 30 9.20 12.92 9.63
C TYR A 30 9.93 11.95 10.56
N ASP A 31 9.56 11.93 11.84
CA ASP A 31 10.21 11.13 12.87
C ASP A 31 9.14 10.73 13.92
N PRO A 32 8.31 9.71 13.58
CA PRO A 32 7.29 9.22 14.50
C PRO A 32 7.94 8.49 15.67
N HIS A 33 7.38 8.69 16.87
CA HIS A 33 7.81 7.91 18.03
C HIS A 33 7.24 6.49 17.95
N ILE A 34 8.10 5.51 17.67
CA ILE A 34 7.74 4.10 17.56
C ILE A 34 8.16 3.38 18.84
N ASP A 35 7.19 3.00 19.65
CA ASP A 35 7.37 2.14 20.83
C ASP A 35 6.84 0.74 20.51
N PRO A 36 7.70 -0.30 20.41
CA PRO A 36 7.28 -1.66 20.12
C PRO A 36 6.21 -2.19 21.09
N THR A 37 6.19 -1.74 22.34
CA THR A 37 5.20 -2.15 23.32
C THR A 37 3.79 -1.63 23.04
N ASN A 38 3.66 -0.64 22.13
CA ASN A 38 2.38 -0.09 21.70
C ASN A 38 1.74 -0.86 20.54
N PHE A 39 2.39 -1.90 20.02
CA PHE A 39 1.88 -2.69 18.91
C PHE A 39 1.28 -4.02 19.38
N GLN A 40 0.37 -4.55 18.59
CA GLN A 40 -0.29 -5.83 18.80
C GLN A 40 -0.01 -6.79 17.63
N THR A 41 -0.17 -8.11 17.89
CA THR A 41 0.15 -9.14 16.89
C THR A 41 -0.92 -9.34 15.82
N LYS A 42 -2.09 -8.71 15.98
CA LYS A 42 -3.19 -8.80 15.03
C LYS A 42 -3.38 -7.48 14.32
N VAL A 43 -3.72 -7.55 13.04
CA VAL A 43 -4.21 -6.41 12.27
C VAL A 43 -5.69 -6.66 12.01
N ASP A 44 -6.56 -6.09 12.86
CA ASP A 44 -8.02 -6.26 12.85
C ASP A 44 -8.76 -4.92 12.68
N ASN A 45 -8.08 -3.91 12.17
CA ASN A 45 -8.72 -2.64 11.78
C ASN A 45 -9.91 -2.91 10.85
N PRO A 46 -11.09 -2.34 11.11
CA PRO A 46 -12.30 -2.65 10.32
C PRO A 46 -12.18 -2.38 8.82
N TYR A 47 -11.32 -1.46 8.38
CA TYR A 47 -11.15 -1.09 6.97
C TYR A 47 -9.89 -1.67 6.33
N LEU A 48 -9.01 -2.29 7.12
CA LEU A 48 -7.85 -3.00 6.62
C LEU A 48 -7.54 -4.21 7.53
N PRO A 49 -8.42 -5.21 7.59
CA PRO A 49 -8.15 -6.44 8.34
C PRO A 49 -7.17 -7.31 7.55
N LEU A 50 -6.08 -7.70 8.19
CA LEU A 50 -5.09 -8.60 7.60
C LEU A 50 -5.10 -9.92 8.37
N VAL A 51 -6.11 -10.75 8.07
CA VAL A 51 -6.31 -12.06 8.72
C VAL A 51 -5.47 -13.10 7.99
N PRO A 52 -4.49 -13.77 8.64
CA PRO A 52 -3.67 -14.81 8.01
C PRO A 52 -4.50 -15.89 7.32
N GLY A 53 -4.09 -16.28 6.11
CA GLY A 53 -4.80 -17.24 5.25
C GLY A 53 -5.86 -16.60 4.35
N THR A 54 -6.09 -15.28 4.44
CA THR A 54 -6.98 -14.58 3.51
C THR A 54 -6.25 -14.30 2.20
N THR A 55 -6.91 -14.60 1.09
CA THR A 55 -6.44 -14.27 -0.26
C THR A 55 -7.47 -13.43 -0.99
N TYR A 56 -7.03 -12.29 -1.49
CA TYR A 56 -7.79 -11.37 -2.32
C TYR A 56 -7.33 -11.52 -3.77
N LYS A 57 -8.29 -11.56 -4.70
CA LYS A 57 -8.01 -11.49 -6.14
C LYS A 57 -8.56 -10.20 -6.70
N TYR A 58 -7.71 -9.49 -7.44
CA TYR A 58 -8.09 -8.26 -8.11
C TYR A 58 -7.87 -8.39 -9.62
N LEU A 59 -8.63 -7.60 -10.36
CA LEU A 59 -8.43 -7.36 -11.79
C LEU A 59 -8.01 -5.90 -11.96
N GLU A 60 -6.82 -5.72 -12.49
CA GLU A 60 -6.29 -4.41 -12.90
C GLU A 60 -6.55 -4.20 -14.38
N LYS A 61 -6.98 -2.99 -14.74
CA LYS A 61 -7.22 -2.57 -16.13
C LYS A 61 -6.60 -1.21 -16.38
N GLU A 62 -5.76 -1.14 -17.41
CA GLU A 62 -5.21 0.08 -17.93
C GLU A 62 -5.37 0.10 -19.47
N GLY A 63 -6.31 0.91 -19.96
CA GLY A 63 -6.63 0.92 -21.38
C GLY A 63 -7.13 -0.44 -21.90
N ARG A 64 -6.30 -1.15 -22.70
CA ARG A 64 -6.60 -2.50 -23.20
C ARG A 64 -5.85 -3.60 -22.46
N ASP A 65 -4.92 -3.24 -21.61
CA ASP A 65 -4.15 -4.20 -20.83
C ASP A 65 -4.89 -4.59 -19.58
N THR A 66 -4.76 -5.86 -19.22
CA THR A 66 -5.34 -6.43 -18.02
C THR A 66 -4.29 -7.25 -17.28
N ARG A 67 -4.28 -7.13 -15.95
CA ARG A 67 -3.43 -7.91 -15.06
C ARG A 67 -4.28 -8.55 -13.98
N GLU A 68 -3.83 -9.69 -13.50
CA GLU A 68 -4.35 -10.32 -12.30
C GLU A 68 -3.41 -9.98 -11.14
N ASN A 69 -3.97 -9.45 -10.06
CA ASN A 69 -3.22 -9.23 -8.84
C ASN A 69 -3.79 -10.15 -7.74
N ILE A 70 -2.91 -10.88 -7.08
CA ILE A 70 -3.24 -11.84 -6.02
C ILE A 70 -2.52 -11.40 -4.75
N VAL A 71 -3.28 -11.03 -3.74
CA VAL A 71 -2.79 -10.57 -2.44
C VAL A 71 -3.13 -11.61 -1.38
N THR A 72 -2.13 -12.13 -0.70
CA THR A 72 -2.31 -13.16 0.33
C THR A 72 -1.73 -12.69 1.66
N VAL A 73 -2.55 -12.69 2.70
CA VAL A 73 -2.07 -12.48 4.07
C VAL A 73 -1.41 -13.77 4.55
N MET A 74 -0.10 -13.71 4.74
CA MET A 74 0.71 -14.88 5.07
C MET A 74 0.55 -15.27 6.54
N PRO A 75 0.70 -16.58 6.88
CA PRO A 75 0.78 -17.01 8.27
C PRO A 75 2.12 -16.62 8.91
N ASP A 76 3.13 -16.37 8.08
CA ASP A 76 4.46 -15.95 8.53
C ASP A 76 4.45 -14.49 8.98
N THR A 77 5.41 -14.15 9.84
CA THR A 77 5.60 -12.78 10.34
C THR A 77 7.04 -12.34 10.14
N LYS A 78 7.26 -11.02 10.10
CA LYS A 78 8.59 -10.42 10.10
C LYS A 78 8.73 -9.45 11.27
N VAL A 79 9.89 -9.45 11.90
CA VAL A 79 10.20 -8.46 12.96
C VAL A 79 10.92 -7.27 12.34
N VAL A 80 10.33 -6.07 12.43
CA VAL A 80 10.91 -4.80 11.99
C VAL A 80 10.88 -3.82 13.17
N MET A 81 11.97 -3.16 13.47
CA MET A 81 12.12 -2.25 14.63
C MET A 81 11.68 -2.88 15.98
N GLY A 82 11.80 -4.20 16.12
CA GLY A 82 11.33 -4.94 17.31
C GLY A 82 9.83 -5.21 17.38
N ILE A 83 9.09 -4.89 16.32
CA ILE A 83 7.66 -5.08 16.17
C ILE A 83 7.40 -6.30 15.28
N THR A 84 6.52 -7.20 15.72
CA THR A 84 6.07 -8.33 14.89
C THR A 84 5.05 -7.85 13.88
N CYS A 85 5.45 -7.82 12.61
CA CYS A 85 4.62 -7.41 11.48
C CYS A 85 3.94 -8.62 10.82
N THR A 86 2.69 -8.45 10.42
CA THR A 86 1.99 -9.33 9.49
C THR A 86 2.63 -9.17 8.11
N VAL A 87 2.90 -10.28 7.44
CA VAL A 87 3.43 -10.30 6.08
C VAL A 87 2.26 -10.45 5.10
N VAL A 88 2.23 -9.61 4.08
CA VAL A 88 1.29 -9.71 2.95
C VAL A 88 2.11 -9.96 1.70
N HIS A 89 1.76 -11.00 0.94
CA HIS A 89 2.39 -11.34 -0.33
C HIS A 89 1.51 -10.88 -1.48
N ASP A 90 2.00 -9.95 -2.26
CA ASP A 90 1.35 -9.33 -3.42
C ASP A 90 2.02 -9.80 -4.71
N VAL A 91 1.24 -10.37 -5.63
CA VAL A 91 1.75 -10.93 -6.89
C VAL A 91 0.93 -10.40 -8.06
N VAL A 92 1.59 -9.70 -8.99
CA VAL A 92 0.96 -9.20 -10.22
C VAL A 92 1.38 -10.05 -11.41
N ASN A 93 0.39 -10.55 -12.16
CA ASN A 93 0.59 -11.31 -13.39
C ASN A 93 -0.07 -10.61 -14.59
N GLU A 94 0.62 -10.61 -15.72
CA GLU A 94 0.08 -10.15 -16.99
C GLU A 94 0.20 -11.25 -18.05
N LYS A 95 -0.93 -11.71 -18.60
CA LYS A 95 -0.97 -12.78 -19.63
C LYS A 95 -0.20 -14.05 -19.18
N GLY A 96 -0.26 -14.37 -17.88
CA GLY A 96 0.42 -15.52 -17.28
C GLY A 96 1.92 -15.31 -16.98
N ALA A 97 2.47 -14.14 -17.26
CA ALA A 97 3.85 -13.80 -16.90
C ALA A 97 3.89 -12.98 -15.60
N LEU A 98 4.75 -13.38 -14.68
CA LEU A 98 5.00 -12.64 -13.43
C LEU A 98 5.57 -11.25 -13.76
N LYS A 99 4.97 -10.22 -13.17
CA LYS A 99 5.35 -8.82 -13.34
C LYS A 99 5.88 -8.21 -12.06
N GLU A 100 5.28 -8.59 -10.93
CA GLU A 100 5.68 -8.12 -9.62
C GLU A 100 5.50 -9.22 -8.59
N ASP A 101 6.40 -9.24 -7.60
CA ASP A 101 6.45 -10.16 -6.48
C ASP A 101 6.93 -9.38 -5.27
N THR A 102 6.00 -9.02 -4.36
CA THR A 102 6.22 -8.10 -3.25
C THR A 102 5.79 -8.72 -1.93
N PHE A 103 6.60 -8.54 -0.90
CA PHE A 103 6.27 -8.87 0.48
C PHE A 103 6.22 -7.60 1.32
N ASP A 104 5.05 -7.24 1.76
CA ASP A 104 4.75 -6.06 2.57
C ASP A 104 4.68 -6.38 4.05
N TRP A 105 5.02 -5.43 4.93
CA TRP A 105 5.03 -5.64 6.38
C TRP A 105 4.17 -4.60 7.09
N TYR A 106 3.10 -5.09 7.73
CA TYR A 106 2.13 -4.27 8.45
C TYR A 106 2.05 -4.64 9.92
N ALA A 107 1.82 -3.65 10.78
CA ALA A 107 1.46 -3.88 12.17
C ALA A 107 0.38 -2.91 12.62
N GLN A 108 -0.39 -3.28 13.63
CA GLN A 108 -1.42 -2.43 14.21
C GLN A 108 -1.01 -1.97 15.59
N ASP A 109 -1.14 -0.68 15.87
CA ASP A 109 -0.96 -0.16 17.23
C ASP A 109 -2.19 -0.44 18.11
N LYS A 110 -2.05 -0.25 19.42
CA LYS A 110 -3.13 -0.46 20.40
C LYS A 110 -4.29 0.50 20.24
N GLU A 111 -4.10 1.60 19.50
CA GLU A 111 -5.15 2.56 19.17
C GLU A 111 -5.95 2.10 17.95
N GLY A 112 -5.45 1.08 17.20
CA GLY A 112 -6.09 0.49 16.03
C GLY A 112 -5.62 1.07 14.69
N ASN A 113 -4.60 1.93 14.66
CA ASN A 113 -4.02 2.38 13.42
C ASN A 113 -3.17 1.26 12.80
N VAL A 114 -3.30 1.04 11.49
CA VAL A 114 -2.44 0.13 10.75
C VAL A 114 -1.25 0.91 10.19
N TRP A 115 -0.06 0.43 10.52
CA TRP A 115 1.22 1.01 10.12
C TRP A 115 1.89 0.14 9.07
N TYR A 116 2.56 0.80 8.13
CA TYR A 116 3.39 0.16 7.09
C TYR A 116 4.85 0.28 7.46
N PHE A 117 5.55 -0.86 7.49
CA PHE A 117 6.94 -0.96 7.95
C PHE A 117 7.92 -1.25 6.84
N GLY A 118 7.47 -1.37 5.60
CA GLY A 118 8.31 -1.59 4.43
C GLY A 118 7.93 -2.79 3.60
N GLU A 119 8.74 -3.03 2.58
CA GLU A 119 8.52 -4.08 1.60
C GLU A 119 9.83 -4.65 1.03
N ASP A 120 9.75 -5.89 0.51
CA ASP A 120 10.73 -6.49 -0.39
C ASP A 120 10.04 -6.73 -1.74
N THR A 121 10.28 -5.85 -2.71
CA THR A 121 9.63 -5.88 -4.02
C THR A 121 10.58 -6.28 -5.14
N LYS A 122 10.04 -7.00 -6.13
CA LYS A 122 10.72 -7.39 -7.35
C LYS A 122 9.82 -7.14 -8.55
N GLU A 123 10.17 -6.14 -9.35
CA GLU A 123 9.54 -5.92 -10.64
C GLU A 123 10.30 -6.65 -11.76
N TYR A 124 9.59 -7.48 -12.53
CA TYR A 124 10.15 -8.25 -13.62
C TYR A 124 10.02 -7.49 -14.95
N LYS A 125 11.08 -6.77 -15.31
CA LYS A 125 11.21 -5.95 -16.53
C LYS A 125 11.90 -6.71 -17.65
N LYS A 126 11.83 -6.21 -18.89
CA LYS A 126 12.51 -6.84 -20.05
C LYS A 126 14.04 -6.95 -19.86
N ASN A 127 14.63 -6.05 -19.10
CA ASN A 127 16.08 -5.93 -18.93
C ASN A 127 16.58 -6.51 -17.59
N GLY A 128 15.76 -7.22 -16.86
CA GLY A 128 16.11 -7.82 -15.56
C GLY A 128 15.07 -7.54 -14.48
N VAL A 129 15.46 -7.85 -13.24
CA VAL A 129 14.65 -7.62 -12.05
C VAL A 129 15.04 -6.27 -11.45
N ASP A 130 14.06 -5.46 -11.13
CA ASP A 130 14.21 -4.19 -10.43
C ASP A 130 13.74 -4.36 -8.99
N THR A 131 14.50 -3.89 -8.02
CA THR A 131 14.21 -3.97 -6.57
C THR A 131 14.27 -2.60 -5.90
N GLU A 132 14.34 -1.52 -6.68
CA GLU A 132 14.54 -0.15 -6.15
C GLU A 132 13.38 0.32 -5.23
N GLY A 133 12.18 -0.30 -5.33
CA GLY A 133 11.06 -0.06 -4.43
C GLY A 133 11.24 -0.62 -3.02
N SER A 134 12.16 -1.57 -2.82
CA SER A 134 12.32 -2.22 -1.51
C SER A 134 12.85 -1.26 -0.45
N TRP A 135 12.22 -1.27 0.72
CA TRP A 135 12.65 -0.47 1.87
C TRP A 135 12.24 -1.12 3.19
N GLU A 136 12.89 -0.75 4.27
CA GLU A 136 12.57 -1.23 5.62
C GLU A 136 12.67 -0.09 6.63
N ALA A 137 11.65 0.06 7.46
CA ALA A 137 11.65 1.03 8.56
C ALA A 137 12.77 0.74 9.55
N GLY A 138 13.44 1.82 10.06
CA GLY A 138 14.58 1.71 10.95
C GLY A 138 15.91 1.43 10.24
N VAL A 139 15.92 1.20 8.92
CA VAL A 139 17.14 1.10 8.12
C VAL A 139 17.48 2.47 7.54
N GLY A 140 18.62 3.03 7.91
CA GLY A 140 19.02 4.39 7.51
C GLY A 140 18.01 5.43 8.02
N PRO A 141 17.51 6.33 7.14
CA PRO A 141 16.55 7.37 7.50
C PRO A 141 15.08 6.89 7.42
N ASN A 142 14.82 5.65 7.05
CA ASN A 142 13.47 5.16 6.76
C ASN A 142 12.61 5.04 8.03
N GLN A 143 11.37 5.50 7.93
CA GLN A 143 10.40 5.51 9.02
C GLN A 143 9.07 4.91 8.56
N PRO A 144 8.34 4.19 9.43
CA PRO A 144 7.02 3.68 9.11
C PRO A 144 6.00 4.81 9.06
N GLY A 145 4.90 4.58 8.35
CA GLY A 145 3.75 5.49 8.31
C GLY A 145 2.43 4.77 8.55
N ILE A 146 1.36 5.53 8.66
CA ILE A 146 0.00 4.99 8.86
C ILE A 146 -0.64 4.76 7.50
N ILE A 147 -0.97 3.49 7.21
CA ILE A 147 -1.71 3.17 5.98
C ILE A 147 -3.22 3.30 6.17
N MET A 148 -3.73 2.95 7.36
CA MET A 148 -5.15 3.10 7.70
C MET A 148 -5.30 3.59 9.13
N PRO A 149 -5.88 4.79 9.36
CA PRO A 149 -6.21 5.26 10.70
C PRO A 149 -7.25 4.39 11.39
N SER A 150 -7.21 4.32 12.72
CA SER A 150 -8.20 3.61 13.53
C SER A 150 -9.62 4.18 13.40
N HIS A 151 -9.71 5.50 13.25
CA HIS A 151 -10.95 6.23 13.06
C HIS A 151 -10.83 7.11 11.81
N PRO A 152 -11.04 6.53 10.60
CA PRO A 152 -10.94 7.28 9.36
C PRO A 152 -11.89 8.48 9.38
N THR A 153 -11.36 9.66 9.20
CA THR A 153 -12.14 10.91 9.20
C THR A 153 -11.59 11.81 8.09
N PRO A 154 -12.45 12.36 7.21
CA PRO A 154 -12.02 13.32 6.21
C PRO A 154 -11.25 14.49 6.84
N GLY A 155 -10.05 14.76 6.33
CA GLY A 155 -9.23 15.75 7.02
C GLY A 155 -7.85 15.94 6.42
N LYS A 156 -6.87 16.11 7.31
CA LYS A 156 -5.49 16.37 6.91
C LYS A 156 -4.83 15.10 6.35
N PRO A 157 -3.91 15.25 5.37
CA PRO A 157 -3.06 14.17 4.93
C PRO A 157 -2.19 13.61 6.06
N PHE A 158 -1.83 12.34 5.91
CA PHE A 158 -0.91 11.61 6.77
C PHE A 158 0.13 10.87 5.93
N ARG A 159 1.28 10.57 6.52
CA ARG A 159 2.33 9.76 5.89
C ARG A 159 1.95 8.29 5.92
N GLN A 160 2.05 7.64 4.76
CA GLN A 160 1.91 6.18 4.65
C GLN A 160 3.26 5.47 4.73
N GLU A 161 4.33 6.14 4.28
CA GLU A 161 5.72 5.68 4.36
C GLU A 161 6.70 6.85 4.32
N TYR A 162 7.93 6.62 4.74
CA TYR A 162 8.97 7.63 4.66
C TYR A 162 10.35 6.99 4.46
N GLY A 163 10.80 7.01 3.21
CA GLY A 163 12.16 6.70 2.78
C GLY A 163 12.64 7.81 1.85
N PRO A 164 13.43 8.79 2.34
CA PRO A 164 13.75 9.99 1.58
C PRO A 164 14.31 9.69 0.18
N GLY A 165 13.58 10.12 -0.86
CA GLY A 165 13.95 9.98 -2.26
C GLY A 165 13.57 8.65 -2.91
N HIS A 166 12.90 7.72 -2.20
CA HIS A 166 12.45 6.44 -2.78
C HIS A 166 11.08 5.95 -2.27
N ALA A 167 10.66 6.34 -1.06
CA ALA A 167 9.38 5.91 -0.47
C ALA A 167 8.76 7.10 0.29
N GLU A 168 7.93 7.91 -0.37
CA GLU A 168 7.41 9.16 0.22
C GLU A 168 5.91 9.32 -0.03
N ASP A 169 5.12 8.29 0.33
CA ASP A 169 3.71 8.27 0.06
C ASP A 169 2.87 8.89 1.17
N MET A 170 1.79 9.50 0.72
CA MET A 170 0.82 10.25 1.51
C MET A 170 -0.58 9.72 1.30
N GLY A 171 -1.35 9.61 2.36
CA GLY A 171 -2.77 9.31 2.31
C GLY A 171 -3.62 10.44 2.88
N GLN A 172 -4.87 10.52 2.44
CA GLN A 172 -5.87 11.43 2.97
C GLN A 172 -7.24 10.77 2.89
N VAL A 173 -7.94 10.64 3.98
CA VAL A 173 -9.36 10.29 3.94
C VAL A 173 -10.14 11.47 3.35
N ILE A 174 -10.87 11.25 2.26
CA ILE A 174 -11.61 12.31 1.55
C ILE A 174 -13.13 12.14 1.59
N ALA A 175 -13.62 10.91 1.79
CA ALA A 175 -15.06 10.66 1.95
C ALA A 175 -15.32 9.43 2.84
N LEU A 176 -16.51 9.39 3.41
CA LEU A 176 -17.10 8.26 4.14
C LEU A 176 -18.45 7.92 3.53
N HIS A 177 -18.97 6.72 3.87
CA HIS A 177 -20.28 6.25 3.45
C HIS A 177 -20.46 6.13 1.92
N GLU A 178 -19.36 5.89 1.20
CA GLU A 178 -19.42 5.62 -0.23
C GLU A 178 -20.04 4.25 -0.51
N THR A 179 -20.71 4.12 -1.65
CA THR A 179 -21.19 2.82 -2.15
C THR A 179 -20.43 2.45 -3.40
N VAL A 180 -19.84 1.26 -3.40
CA VAL A 180 -18.99 0.77 -4.50
C VAL A 180 -19.48 -0.58 -4.97
N THR A 181 -19.65 -0.73 -6.28
CA THR A 181 -19.99 -2.01 -6.93
C THR A 181 -18.79 -2.49 -7.73
N VAL A 182 -18.37 -3.72 -7.44
CA VAL A 182 -17.29 -4.45 -8.11
C VAL A 182 -17.75 -5.87 -8.43
N PRO A 183 -17.00 -6.69 -9.17
CA PRO A 183 -17.40 -8.06 -9.47
C PRO A 183 -17.71 -8.93 -8.26
N ASP A 184 -17.01 -8.74 -7.14
CA ASP A 184 -17.26 -9.47 -5.89
C ASP A 184 -18.59 -9.07 -5.20
N GLY A 185 -19.11 -7.86 -5.47
CA GLY A 185 -20.39 -7.42 -4.87
C GLY A 185 -20.57 -5.91 -4.80
N THR A 186 -21.57 -5.51 -4.01
CA THR A 186 -21.85 -4.10 -3.70
C THR A 186 -21.58 -3.84 -2.22
N PHE A 187 -20.62 -2.98 -1.95
CA PHE A 187 -20.18 -2.59 -0.62
C PHE A 187 -20.69 -1.20 -0.28
N LYS A 188 -21.27 -1.07 0.91
CA LYS A 188 -21.77 0.21 1.44
C LYS A 188 -20.86 0.71 2.56
N ASP A 189 -21.00 1.98 2.89
CA ASP A 189 -20.26 2.64 3.97
C ASP A 189 -18.72 2.52 3.81
N CYS A 190 -18.27 2.50 2.56
CA CYS A 190 -16.83 2.48 2.27
C CYS A 190 -16.18 3.81 2.67
N VAL A 191 -14.95 3.70 3.18
CA VAL A 191 -14.03 4.83 3.33
C VAL A 191 -13.34 5.06 2.00
N LYS A 192 -13.27 6.31 1.56
CA LYS A 192 -12.51 6.71 0.38
C LYS A 192 -11.30 7.50 0.78
N THR A 193 -10.13 7.09 0.29
CA THR A 193 -8.89 7.84 0.41
C THR A 193 -8.48 8.45 -0.93
N LYS A 194 -7.63 9.46 -0.85
CA LYS A 194 -6.76 9.93 -1.92
C LYS A 194 -5.33 9.65 -1.49
N GLU A 195 -4.55 9.00 -2.36
CA GLU A 195 -3.19 8.59 -2.07
C GLU A 195 -2.25 9.06 -3.19
N TRP A 196 -1.05 9.52 -2.84
CA TRP A 196 -0.09 10.07 -3.80
C TRP A 196 1.33 9.99 -3.27
N SER A 197 2.31 9.89 -4.16
CA SER A 197 3.71 10.05 -3.82
C SER A 197 4.13 11.52 -3.85
N LEU A 198 5.06 11.93 -2.97
CA LEU A 198 5.71 13.23 -3.06
C LEU A 198 6.82 13.28 -4.11
N LEU A 199 7.21 12.11 -4.64
CA LEU A 199 8.27 11.96 -5.63
C LEU A 199 7.74 12.05 -7.05
N GLU A 200 6.42 11.89 -7.25
CA GLU A 200 5.80 11.76 -8.56
C GLU A 200 4.55 12.61 -8.71
N SER A 201 4.12 12.77 -9.97
CA SER A 201 2.85 13.43 -10.27
C SER A 201 1.73 12.41 -10.39
N GLY A 202 0.54 12.80 -9.94
CA GLY A 202 -0.66 11.99 -9.98
C GLY A 202 -1.14 11.60 -8.60
N HIS A 203 -2.21 10.85 -8.56
CA HIS A 203 -2.76 10.27 -7.34
C HIS A 203 -3.71 9.13 -7.71
N GLU A 204 -4.05 8.34 -6.75
CA GLU A 204 -5.13 7.37 -6.84
C GLU A 204 -6.19 7.62 -5.76
N ASN A 205 -7.37 7.11 -5.98
CA ASN A 205 -8.39 6.97 -4.95
C ASN A 205 -8.58 5.49 -4.65
N LYS A 206 -8.61 5.14 -3.37
CA LYS A 206 -8.94 3.78 -2.89
C LYS A 206 -10.24 3.80 -2.12
N TRP A 207 -11.02 2.75 -2.27
CA TRP A 207 -12.23 2.51 -1.49
C TRP A 207 -12.02 1.27 -0.63
N TYR A 208 -12.17 1.46 0.66
CA TYR A 208 -12.01 0.44 1.67
C TYR A 208 -13.39 0.06 2.22
N ALA A 209 -13.79 -1.19 2.04
CA ALA A 209 -15.01 -1.73 2.60
C ALA A 209 -14.75 -2.33 3.98
N LYS A 210 -15.73 -2.17 4.88
CA LYS A 210 -15.65 -2.71 6.24
C LYS A 210 -15.52 -4.23 6.20
N ASP A 211 -14.61 -4.76 7.03
CA ASP A 211 -14.30 -6.18 7.22
C ASP A 211 -13.71 -6.88 5.97
N ILE A 212 -13.40 -6.10 4.93
CA ILE A 212 -12.80 -6.60 3.67
C ILE A 212 -11.43 -5.95 3.41
N GLY A 213 -11.34 -4.62 3.45
CA GLY A 213 -10.18 -3.86 2.98
C GLY A 213 -10.45 -3.19 1.64
N VAL A 214 -9.42 -3.07 0.81
CA VAL A 214 -9.51 -2.42 -0.52
C VAL A 214 -10.46 -3.21 -1.43
N VAL A 215 -11.47 -2.53 -2.00
CA VAL A 215 -12.39 -3.12 -2.98
C VAL A 215 -12.24 -2.49 -4.37
N ARG A 216 -11.74 -1.26 -4.44
CA ARG A 216 -11.53 -0.55 -5.70
C ARG A 216 -10.39 0.46 -5.56
N THR A 217 -9.61 0.62 -6.64
CA THR A 217 -8.64 1.71 -6.83
C THR A 217 -8.84 2.35 -8.19
N GLU A 218 -8.71 3.67 -8.27
CA GLU A 218 -8.73 4.44 -9.52
C GLU A 218 -7.60 5.45 -9.53
N SER A 219 -6.70 5.35 -10.50
CA SER A 219 -5.60 6.29 -10.66
C SER A 219 -5.90 7.40 -11.68
N THR A 220 -5.15 8.48 -11.59
CA THR A 220 -5.18 9.56 -12.60
C THR A 220 -4.63 9.11 -13.97
N THR A 221 -3.90 8.00 -14.04
CA THR A 221 -3.44 7.36 -15.29
C THR A 221 -4.53 6.51 -15.95
N LYS A 222 -5.74 6.46 -15.37
CA LYS A 222 -6.89 5.67 -15.81
C LYS A 222 -6.74 4.16 -15.55
N GLU A 223 -5.83 3.76 -14.73
CA GLU A 223 -5.81 2.42 -14.19
C GLU A 223 -6.96 2.25 -13.21
N VAL A 224 -7.61 1.12 -13.27
CA VAL A 224 -8.71 0.74 -12.36
C VAL A 224 -8.44 -0.66 -11.85
N VAL A 225 -8.39 -0.81 -10.55
CA VAL A 225 -8.28 -2.10 -9.86
C VAL A 225 -9.61 -2.40 -9.19
N THR A 226 -10.10 -3.63 -9.34
CA THR A 226 -11.38 -4.06 -8.74
C THR A 226 -11.25 -5.42 -8.08
N LEU A 227 -11.83 -5.55 -6.89
CA LEU A 227 -11.92 -6.82 -6.19
C LEU A 227 -12.80 -7.81 -6.96
N ILE A 228 -12.28 -9.02 -7.17
CA ILE A 228 -12.96 -10.12 -7.87
C ILE A 228 -13.47 -11.17 -6.90
N SER A 229 -12.69 -11.47 -5.86
CA SER A 229 -13.06 -12.44 -4.83
C SER A 229 -12.19 -12.33 -3.59
N VAL A 230 -12.74 -12.73 -2.45
CA VAL A 230 -12.02 -12.96 -1.19
C VAL A 230 -12.22 -14.43 -0.81
N THR A 231 -11.14 -15.10 -0.41
CA THR A 231 -11.18 -16.47 0.10
C THR A 231 -10.40 -16.58 1.40
N HIS A 232 -10.82 -17.46 2.29
CA HIS A 232 -10.15 -17.77 3.56
C HIS A 232 -9.76 -19.25 3.58
N GLN A 233 -8.53 -19.55 3.97
CA GLN A 233 -8.05 -20.93 4.15
C GLN A 233 -8.06 -21.32 5.61
#